data_61978b63c43b229dff11d7ab21d1ee25
#
_entry.id   61978b63c43b229dff11d7ab21d1ee25
#
_cell.length_a   1.000
_cell.length_b   1.000
_cell.length_c   1.000
_cell.angle_alpha   90.00
_cell.angle_beta   90.00
_cell.angle_gamma   90.00
#
_symmetry.space_group_name_H-M   'P 1'
#
loop_
_entity.id
_entity.type
_entity.pdbx_description
1 polymer ?
#
loop_
_entity_poly.entity_id
_entity_poly.type
_entity_poly.pdbx_seq_one_letter_code
_entity_poly.pdbx_strand_id
1 'polypeptide(L)'
;NENSSVTTREQKKQTIYTDDAGQRMVIKNHNGYVSYTNYAKEIAEARHRSLYDSLNLSFDRLKLLDVALDDVRYSEFDFQSKNATYRSYINGFPIISADEYGSYQVQITDSGNQHLVFSLYTLQVPVPADSNAVQLPNTDDVMESLKQSGIDMQKINNVQIGYRESKNESSALVIDLTPTYFVKYNNVWIDYRDLVHNEEGSR
;
A
#
# COMPACT_ATOMS: atom_id res chain seq x y z
N ASN A 1 -0.73 -7.25 -33.48
CA ASN A 1 -1.85 -6.45 -32.88
C ASN A 1 -3.08 -7.35 -32.89
N GLU A 2 -3.15 -8.31 -31.98
CA GLU A 2 -4.39 -9.03 -31.69
C GLU A 2 -5.26 -8.10 -30.87
N ASN A 3 -6.41 -7.70 -31.42
CA ASN A 3 -7.45 -7.00 -30.70
C ASN A 3 -8.02 -7.98 -29.65
N SER A 4 -7.47 -8.01 -28.45
CA SER A 4 -8.11 -8.72 -27.35
C SER A 4 -9.41 -7.96 -27.02
N SER A 5 -10.53 -8.68 -27.03
CA SER A 5 -11.81 -8.08 -26.65
C SER A 5 -11.83 -7.92 -25.14
N VAL A 6 -12.10 -6.70 -24.66
CA VAL A 6 -12.26 -6.42 -23.23
C VAL A 6 -13.74 -6.36 -22.89
N THR A 7 -14.16 -7.22 -21.97
CA THR A 7 -15.51 -7.21 -21.41
C THR A 7 -15.53 -6.38 -20.15
N THR A 8 -16.47 -5.44 -20.04
CA THR A 8 -16.67 -4.59 -18.86
C THR A 8 -17.96 -4.96 -18.15
N ARG A 9 -17.88 -5.15 -16.83
CA ARG A 9 -19.05 -5.38 -15.97
C ARG A 9 -19.06 -4.37 -14.82
N GLU A 10 -20.05 -3.49 -14.87
CA GLU A 10 -20.29 -2.53 -13.79
C GLU A 10 -21.13 -3.14 -12.67
N GLN A 11 -20.74 -2.87 -11.43
CA GLN A 11 -21.45 -3.24 -10.20
C GLN A 11 -21.52 -2.00 -9.30
N LYS A 12 -22.48 -1.97 -8.36
CA LYS A 12 -22.70 -0.82 -7.48
C LYS A 12 -21.43 -0.26 -6.79
N LYS A 13 -20.48 -1.15 -6.45
CA LYS A 13 -19.27 -0.79 -5.67
C LYS A 13 -17.96 -0.96 -6.44
N GLN A 14 -17.99 -1.57 -7.62
CA GLN A 14 -16.78 -1.88 -8.38
C GLN A 14 -17.07 -2.03 -9.88
N THR A 15 -16.05 -1.80 -10.67
CA THR A 15 -16.05 -2.10 -12.12
C THR A 15 -15.03 -3.19 -12.38
N ILE A 16 -15.42 -4.19 -13.17
CA ILE A 16 -14.60 -5.35 -13.51
C ILE A 16 -14.35 -5.34 -15.00
N TYR A 17 -13.09 -5.44 -15.38
CA TYR A 17 -12.60 -5.60 -16.75
C TYR A 17 -12.00 -6.99 -16.89
N THR A 18 -12.32 -7.70 -17.95
CA THR A 18 -11.77 -9.02 -18.26
C THR A 18 -11.49 -9.11 -19.75
N ASP A 19 -10.35 -9.65 -20.12
CA ASP A 19 -10.01 -9.93 -21.52
C ASP A 19 -9.99 -11.44 -21.81
N ASP A 20 -9.86 -11.77 -23.10
CA ASP A 20 -9.81 -13.15 -23.58
C ASP A 20 -8.46 -13.84 -23.28
N ALA A 21 -7.42 -13.05 -22.92
CA ALA A 21 -6.08 -13.53 -22.61
C ALA A 21 -5.91 -13.99 -21.14
N GLY A 22 -6.97 -13.89 -20.32
CA GLY A 22 -6.94 -14.26 -18.90
C GLY A 22 -6.46 -13.14 -17.99
N GLN A 23 -6.58 -11.88 -18.43
CA GLN A 23 -6.32 -10.73 -17.59
C GLN A 23 -7.64 -10.25 -16.96
N ARG A 24 -7.55 -9.84 -15.70
CA ARG A 24 -8.71 -9.31 -14.97
C ARG A 24 -8.30 -8.12 -14.12
N MET A 25 -9.03 -7.01 -14.24
CA MET A 25 -8.85 -5.83 -13.41
C MET A 25 -10.16 -5.50 -12.69
N VAL A 26 -10.07 -5.22 -11.41
CA VAL A 26 -11.18 -4.79 -10.56
C VAL A 26 -10.84 -3.44 -9.98
N ILE A 27 -11.71 -2.48 -10.19
CA ILE A 27 -11.58 -1.11 -9.65
C ILE A 27 -12.70 -0.90 -8.64
N LYS A 28 -12.36 -0.61 -7.37
CA LYS A 28 -13.35 -0.21 -6.36
C LYS A 28 -13.69 1.26 -6.52
N ASN A 29 -14.98 1.55 -6.75
CA ASN A 29 -15.43 2.90 -7.14
C ASN A 29 -15.30 3.95 -6.03
N HIS A 30 -15.18 3.54 -4.76
CA HIS A 30 -15.20 4.46 -3.61
C HIS A 30 -13.81 4.94 -3.16
N ASN A 31 -12.75 4.21 -3.48
CA ASN A 31 -11.38 4.51 -3.01
C ASN A 31 -10.31 4.32 -4.10
N GLY A 32 -10.72 4.13 -5.36
CA GLY A 32 -9.77 3.96 -6.47
C GLY A 32 -8.84 2.74 -6.34
N TYR A 33 -9.11 1.83 -5.41
CA TYR A 33 -8.34 0.60 -5.24
C TYR A 33 -8.45 -0.26 -6.50
N VAL A 34 -7.32 -0.69 -7.01
CA VAL A 34 -7.22 -1.55 -8.18
C VAL A 34 -6.58 -2.87 -7.79
N SER A 35 -7.21 -3.96 -8.20
CA SER A 35 -6.63 -5.29 -8.17
C SER A 35 -6.56 -5.79 -9.61
N TYR A 36 -5.34 -6.00 -10.11
CA TYR A 36 -5.10 -6.55 -11.44
C TYR A 36 -4.49 -7.93 -11.32
N THR A 37 -5.03 -8.88 -12.05
CA THR A 37 -4.52 -10.26 -12.11
C THR A 37 -4.28 -10.66 -13.56
N ASN A 38 -3.11 -11.20 -13.85
CA ASN A 38 -2.77 -11.77 -15.14
C ASN A 38 -2.45 -13.26 -14.98
N TYR A 39 -3.29 -14.11 -15.58
CA TYR A 39 -3.12 -15.56 -15.62
C TYR A 39 -2.42 -16.04 -16.90
N ALA A 40 -2.16 -15.14 -17.85
CA ALA A 40 -1.38 -15.46 -19.04
C ALA A 40 0.06 -15.82 -18.62
N LYS A 41 0.51 -16.99 -18.99
CA LYS A 41 1.82 -17.55 -18.59
C LYS A 41 2.98 -16.88 -19.34
N GLU A 42 3.06 -15.58 -19.31
CA GLU A 42 4.16 -14.84 -19.98
C GLU A 42 5.53 -15.03 -19.32
N ILE A 43 5.56 -15.59 -18.10
CA ILE A 43 6.80 -15.76 -17.34
C ILE A 43 7.04 -17.24 -17.04
N ALA A 44 7.48 -17.97 -18.07
CA ALA A 44 7.78 -19.41 -17.95
C ALA A 44 8.91 -19.75 -16.96
N GLU A 45 9.72 -18.77 -16.55
CA GLU A 45 10.93 -18.94 -15.74
C GLU A 45 10.80 -18.44 -14.29
N ALA A 46 9.59 -18.38 -13.75
CA ALA A 46 9.38 -17.91 -12.38
C ALA A 46 9.91 -18.85 -11.29
N ARG A 47 10.20 -20.10 -11.66
CA ARG A 47 10.66 -21.13 -10.72
C ARG A 47 12.12 -20.92 -10.38
N HIS A 48 12.54 -20.61 -9.23
CA HIS A 48 13.95 -20.48 -8.77
C HIS A 48 14.59 -19.10 -8.97
N ARG A 49 13.83 -18.02 -8.84
CA ARG A 49 14.41 -16.69 -8.85
C ARG A 49 15.06 -16.35 -7.51
N SER A 50 16.19 -15.67 -7.59
CA SER A 50 16.76 -14.99 -6.44
C SER A 50 15.81 -13.88 -5.95
N LEU A 51 15.97 -13.41 -4.71
CA LEU A 51 15.23 -12.23 -4.22
C LEU A 51 15.48 -11.02 -5.13
N TYR A 52 16.72 -10.82 -5.56
CA TYR A 52 17.09 -9.72 -6.45
C TYR A 52 16.33 -9.77 -7.79
N ASP A 53 16.26 -10.93 -8.43
CA ASP A 53 15.53 -11.10 -9.69
C ASP A 53 14.02 -10.90 -9.49
N SER A 54 13.48 -11.37 -8.37
CA SER A 54 12.07 -11.20 -8.01
C SER A 54 11.72 -9.74 -7.80
N LEU A 55 12.58 -8.97 -7.11
CA LEU A 55 12.39 -7.55 -6.89
C LEU A 55 12.52 -6.74 -8.18
N ASN A 56 13.52 -7.02 -9.02
CA ASN A 56 13.68 -6.36 -10.31
C ASN A 56 12.46 -6.58 -11.20
N LEU A 57 12.00 -7.82 -11.31
CA LEU A 57 10.83 -8.14 -12.10
C LEU A 57 9.57 -7.46 -11.56
N SER A 58 9.36 -7.45 -10.24
CA SER A 58 8.21 -6.79 -9.65
C SER A 58 8.23 -5.28 -9.88
N PHE A 59 9.39 -4.65 -9.80
CA PHE A 59 9.55 -3.23 -10.09
C PHE A 59 9.35 -2.92 -11.58
N ASP A 60 9.81 -3.79 -12.48
CA ASP A 60 9.56 -3.64 -13.91
C ASP A 60 8.06 -3.74 -14.23
N ARG A 61 7.32 -4.61 -13.54
CA ARG A 61 5.87 -4.69 -13.66
C ARG A 61 5.17 -3.43 -13.13
N LEU A 62 5.66 -2.89 -12.02
CA LEU A 62 5.14 -1.63 -11.48
C LEU A 62 5.33 -0.46 -12.46
N LYS A 63 6.47 -0.38 -13.14
CA LYS A 63 6.74 0.65 -14.17
C LYS A 63 5.81 0.59 -15.39
N LEU A 64 5.20 -0.55 -15.65
CA LEU A 64 4.20 -0.68 -16.74
C LEU A 64 2.85 -0.07 -16.38
N LEU A 65 2.61 0.21 -15.10
CA LEU A 65 1.44 0.98 -14.70
C LEU A 65 1.66 2.43 -15.09
N ASP A 66 0.73 3.02 -15.81
CA ASP A 66 0.76 4.45 -16.14
C ASP A 66 0.29 5.28 -14.93
N VAL A 67 1.00 5.14 -13.82
CA VAL A 67 0.78 5.88 -12.57
C VAL A 67 2.03 6.67 -12.22
N ALA A 68 1.86 7.81 -11.58
CA ALA A 68 2.98 8.60 -11.09
C ALA A 68 3.74 7.81 -10.02
N LEU A 69 4.96 7.39 -10.33
CA LEU A 69 5.86 6.67 -9.43
C LEU A 69 6.91 7.61 -8.82
N ASP A 70 6.58 8.88 -8.65
CA ASP A 70 7.47 9.86 -8.02
C ASP A 70 7.79 9.41 -6.60
N ASP A 71 9.08 9.27 -6.28
CA ASP A 71 9.59 8.80 -4.98
C ASP A 71 8.90 7.54 -4.43
N VAL A 72 8.73 6.53 -5.29
CA VAL A 72 8.27 5.19 -4.87
C VAL A 72 9.48 4.33 -4.53
N ARG A 73 9.50 3.76 -3.33
CA ARG A 73 10.61 2.94 -2.82
C ARG A 73 10.12 1.57 -2.38
N TYR A 74 11.03 0.60 -2.48
CA TYR A 74 10.85 -0.72 -1.89
C TYR A 74 10.65 -0.59 -0.36
N SER A 75 9.66 -1.30 0.15
CA SER A 75 9.33 -1.33 1.59
C SER A 75 9.61 -2.70 2.19
N GLU A 76 9.01 -3.75 1.64
CA GLU A 76 9.15 -5.10 2.19
C GLU A 76 8.85 -6.19 1.16
N PHE A 77 9.31 -7.41 1.46
CA PHE A 77 9.03 -8.60 0.67
C PHE A 77 8.55 -9.73 1.58
N ASP A 78 7.38 -10.25 1.28
CA ASP A 78 6.87 -11.45 1.93
C ASP A 78 7.32 -12.69 1.14
N PHE A 79 8.20 -13.47 1.74
CA PHE A 79 8.74 -14.69 1.13
C PHE A 79 7.69 -15.80 0.97
N GLN A 80 6.68 -15.83 1.83
CA GLN A 80 5.65 -16.87 1.78
C GLN A 80 4.69 -16.63 0.60
N SER A 81 4.20 -15.42 0.46
CA SER A 81 3.29 -15.02 -0.62
C SER A 81 4.03 -14.58 -1.88
N LYS A 82 5.35 -14.35 -1.81
CA LYS A 82 6.19 -13.75 -2.88
C LYS A 82 5.69 -12.37 -3.31
N ASN A 83 5.22 -11.61 -2.36
CA ASN A 83 4.68 -10.27 -2.57
C ASN A 83 5.74 -9.21 -2.23
N ALA A 84 6.06 -8.35 -3.20
CA ALA A 84 6.87 -7.15 -3.00
C ALA A 84 5.95 -5.96 -2.75
N THR A 85 6.19 -5.24 -1.67
CA THR A 85 5.47 -4.00 -1.33
C THR A 85 6.39 -2.80 -1.57
N TYR A 86 5.89 -1.85 -2.32
CA TYR A 86 6.49 -0.54 -2.55
C TYR A 86 5.58 0.53 -1.96
N ARG A 87 6.15 1.65 -1.53
CA ARG A 87 5.39 2.77 -0.97
C ARG A 87 5.84 4.08 -1.57
N SER A 88 4.88 4.99 -1.72
CA SER A 88 5.16 6.39 -2.03
C SER A 88 5.71 7.09 -0.81
N TYR A 89 6.66 7.98 -1.03
CA TYR A 89 7.29 8.79 -0.01
C TYR A 89 7.02 10.26 -0.25
N ILE A 90 6.79 11.00 0.82
CA ILE A 90 6.67 12.46 0.82
C ILE A 90 7.64 13.00 1.86
N ASN A 91 8.51 13.93 1.47
CA ASN A 91 9.53 14.51 2.36
C ASN A 91 10.36 13.44 3.10
N GLY A 92 10.62 12.30 2.46
CA GLY A 92 11.41 11.21 3.04
C GLY A 92 10.65 10.24 3.93
N PHE A 93 9.34 10.40 4.13
CA PHE A 93 8.50 9.54 4.96
C PHE A 93 7.48 8.77 4.11
N PRO A 94 7.24 7.46 4.39
CA PRO A 94 6.31 6.64 3.64
C PRO A 94 4.85 7.02 3.94
N ILE A 95 3.98 6.78 2.96
CA ILE A 95 2.55 6.71 3.21
C ILE A 95 2.21 5.29 3.64
N ILE A 96 1.52 5.16 4.78
CA ILE A 96 1.07 3.87 5.33
C ILE A 96 -0.44 3.96 5.53
N SER A 97 -1.17 3.27 4.69
CA SER A 97 -2.62 3.33 4.58
C SER A 97 -3.24 1.95 4.70
N ALA A 98 -4.37 1.86 5.37
CA ALA A 98 -5.20 0.66 5.39
C ALA A 98 -5.97 0.46 4.07
N ASP A 99 -6.23 1.54 3.34
CA ASP A 99 -6.93 1.55 2.04
C ASP A 99 -5.97 1.51 0.83
N GLU A 100 -4.69 1.15 1.05
CA GLU A 100 -3.64 1.01 0.04
C GLU A 100 -3.26 2.31 -0.71
N TYR A 101 -3.60 3.49 -0.18
CA TYR A 101 -3.13 4.75 -0.75
C TYR A 101 -1.61 4.85 -0.68
N GLY A 102 -0.99 5.19 -1.81
CA GLY A 102 0.47 5.28 -1.90
C GLY A 102 1.20 3.95 -1.67
N SER A 103 0.49 2.82 -1.72
CA SER A 103 1.04 1.47 -1.63
C SER A 103 0.86 0.74 -2.96
N TYR A 104 1.87 -0.04 -3.32
CA TYR A 104 1.87 -0.86 -4.52
C TYR A 104 2.35 -2.25 -4.14
N GLN A 105 1.53 -3.25 -4.38
CA GLN A 105 1.87 -4.63 -4.12
C GLN A 105 2.00 -5.39 -5.44
N VAL A 106 3.08 -6.14 -5.59
CA VAL A 106 3.34 -6.94 -6.78
C VAL A 106 3.69 -8.35 -6.36
N GLN A 107 2.80 -9.27 -6.66
CA GLN A 107 3.01 -10.69 -6.44
C GLN A 107 3.24 -11.39 -7.78
N ILE A 108 4.27 -12.22 -7.85
CA ILE A 108 4.54 -13.08 -9.00
C ILE A 108 4.73 -14.49 -8.49
N THR A 109 3.76 -15.35 -8.77
CA THR A 109 3.78 -16.74 -8.31
C THR A 109 4.80 -17.60 -9.08
N ASP A 110 5.10 -18.78 -8.58
CA ASP A 110 5.99 -19.74 -9.25
C ASP A 110 5.42 -20.25 -10.57
N SER A 111 4.09 -20.18 -10.74
CA SER A 111 3.42 -20.50 -12.00
C SER A 111 3.46 -19.38 -13.03
N GLY A 112 4.02 -18.22 -12.66
CA GLY A 112 4.12 -17.04 -13.52
C GLY A 112 2.87 -16.12 -13.47
N ASN A 113 1.85 -16.46 -12.67
CA ASN A 113 0.71 -15.58 -12.50
C ASN A 113 1.14 -14.30 -11.78
N GLN A 114 0.59 -13.18 -12.20
CA GLN A 114 0.88 -11.87 -11.65
C GLN A 114 -0.36 -11.32 -10.97
N HIS A 115 -0.16 -10.72 -9.79
CA HIS A 115 -1.19 -9.98 -9.10
C HIS A 115 -0.62 -8.65 -8.62
N LEU A 116 -1.25 -7.55 -9.04
CA LEU A 116 -0.87 -6.20 -8.68
C LEU A 116 -2.03 -5.54 -7.94
N VAL A 117 -1.69 -4.86 -6.84
CA VAL A 117 -2.64 -4.07 -6.06
C VAL A 117 -2.08 -2.66 -5.91
N PHE A 118 -2.89 -1.66 -6.24
CA PHE A 118 -2.50 -0.25 -6.13
C PHE A 118 -3.74 0.65 -6.07
N SER A 119 -3.55 1.94 -5.87
CA SER A 119 -4.60 2.93 -5.93
C SER A 119 -4.43 3.84 -7.15
N LEU A 120 -5.55 4.22 -7.79
CA LEU A 120 -5.58 5.20 -8.88
C LEU A 120 -5.47 6.65 -8.38
N TYR A 121 -5.57 6.89 -7.08
CA TYR A 121 -5.40 8.24 -6.55
C TYR A 121 -3.96 8.70 -6.70
N THR A 122 -3.79 9.84 -7.34
CA THR A 122 -2.51 10.50 -7.48
C THR A 122 -2.24 11.36 -6.25
N LEU A 123 -0.99 11.32 -5.79
CA LEU A 123 -0.53 12.22 -4.74
C LEU A 123 -0.31 13.60 -5.34
N GLN A 124 -1.06 14.57 -4.85
CA GLN A 124 -0.79 15.98 -5.08
C GLN A 124 -0.29 16.55 -3.76
N VAL A 125 0.96 16.98 -3.73
CA VAL A 125 1.47 17.73 -2.59
C VAL A 125 0.96 19.16 -2.73
N PRO A 126 0.05 19.63 -1.88
CA PRO A 126 -0.39 21.02 -1.95
C PRO A 126 0.81 21.93 -1.71
N VAL A 127 0.89 23.04 -2.42
CA VAL A 127 1.84 24.10 -2.10
C VAL A 127 1.49 24.55 -0.68
N PRO A 128 2.41 24.46 0.29
CA PRO A 128 2.09 24.80 1.66
C PRO A 128 1.74 26.27 1.75
N ALA A 129 0.46 26.56 1.99
CA ALA A 129 0.06 27.84 2.49
C ALA A 129 0.02 27.70 4.01
N ASP A 130 0.90 28.38 4.71
CA ASP A 130 0.91 28.55 6.19
C ASP A 130 0.63 27.29 7.01
N SER A 131 1.32 26.21 6.70
CA SER A 131 1.16 24.98 7.48
C SER A 131 1.87 25.10 8.81
N ASN A 132 1.12 25.14 9.89
CA ASN A 132 1.69 24.88 11.21
C ASN A 132 2.37 23.51 11.18
N ALA A 133 3.67 23.49 11.47
CA ALA A 133 4.40 22.23 11.54
C ALA A 133 3.74 21.32 12.58
N VAL A 134 3.36 20.12 12.17
CA VAL A 134 2.84 19.12 13.11
C VAL A 134 3.97 18.68 14.02
N GLN A 135 3.83 18.94 15.31
CA GLN A 135 4.78 18.42 16.31
C GLN A 135 4.38 16.99 16.68
N LEU A 136 5.28 16.06 16.41
CA LEU A 136 5.14 14.70 16.87
C LEU A 136 5.72 14.56 18.29
N PRO A 137 5.18 13.66 19.14
CA PRO A 137 5.81 13.33 20.42
C PRO A 137 7.21 12.73 20.21
N ASN A 138 8.02 12.73 21.24
CA ASN A 138 9.29 12.01 21.19
C ASN A 138 9.05 10.50 21.06
N THR A 139 9.99 9.79 20.46
CA THR A 139 9.90 8.33 20.32
C THR A 139 9.77 7.63 21.67
N ASP A 140 10.47 8.12 22.69
CA ASP A 140 10.40 7.57 24.04
C ASP A 140 8.99 7.71 24.64
N ASP A 141 8.33 8.85 24.43
CA ASP A 141 6.94 9.07 24.87
C ASP A 141 5.96 8.11 24.17
N VAL A 142 6.18 7.85 22.89
CA VAL A 142 5.38 6.87 22.12
C VAL A 142 5.57 5.46 22.68
N MET A 143 6.81 5.05 22.91
CA MET A 143 7.14 3.73 23.46
C MET A 143 6.58 3.54 24.87
N GLU A 144 6.65 4.58 25.71
CA GLU A 144 6.07 4.56 27.04
C GLU A 144 4.54 4.45 27.01
N SER A 145 3.87 5.18 26.10
CA SER A 145 2.42 5.09 25.90
C SER A 145 1.97 3.70 25.50
N LEU A 146 2.69 3.06 24.56
CA LEU A 146 2.43 1.68 24.15
C LEU A 146 2.56 0.70 25.32
N LYS A 147 3.62 0.85 26.13
CA LYS A 147 3.87 0.00 27.30
C LYS A 147 2.79 0.18 28.37
N GLN A 148 2.39 1.43 28.66
CA GLN A 148 1.35 1.74 29.64
C GLN A 148 -0.03 1.21 29.21
N SER A 149 -0.30 1.15 27.92
CA SER A 149 -1.54 0.56 27.37
C SER A 149 -1.57 -0.96 27.41
N GLY A 150 -0.50 -1.63 27.85
CA GLY A 150 -0.45 -3.09 27.97
C GLY A 150 -0.05 -3.81 26.68
N ILE A 151 0.45 -3.08 25.69
CA ILE A 151 0.92 -3.67 24.42
C ILE A 151 2.12 -4.58 24.70
N ASP A 152 2.07 -5.79 24.15
CA ASP A 152 3.19 -6.73 24.21
C ASP A 152 4.36 -6.22 23.36
N MET A 153 5.34 -5.60 24.02
CA MET A 153 6.49 -4.98 23.37
C MET A 153 7.34 -5.98 22.57
N GLN A 154 7.26 -7.29 22.87
CA GLN A 154 8.00 -8.32 22.13
C GLN A 154 7.42 -8.56 20.72
N LYS A 155 6.19 -8.15 20.48
CA LYS A 155 5.52 -8.23 19.17
C LYS A 155 5.76 -7.02 18.28
N ILE A 156 6.47 -6.01 18.79
CA ILE A 156 6.87 -4.84 18.02
C ILE A 156 8.16 -5.16 17.27
N ASN A 157 8.07 -5.19 15.94
CA ASN A 157 9.19 -5.47 15.06
C ASN A 157 9.90 -4.20 14.60
N ASN A 158 9.17 -3.09 14.45
CA ASN A 158 9.70 -1.82 13.96
C ASN A 158 8.80 -0.66 14.37
N VAL A 159 9.37 0.55 14.41
CA VAL A 159 8.66 1.82 14.62
C VAL A 159 9.22 2.84 13.63
N GLN A 160 8.35 3.54 12.91
CA GLN A 160 8.77 4.58 11.98
C GLN A 160 7.73 5.70 11.88
N ILE A 161 8.20 6.88 11.49
CA ILE A 161 7.31 7.98 11.12
C ILE A 161 6.82 7.73 9.69
N GLY A 162 5.54 8.02 9.45
CA GLY A 162 4.92 7.95 8.14
C GLY A 162 3.69 8.85 8.09
N TYR A 163 3.02 8.85 6.96
CA TYR A 163 1.76 9.58 6.78
C TYR A 163 0.58 8.62 6.86
N ARG A 164 -0.40 8.99 7.69
CA ARG A 164 -1.73 8.37 7.73
C ARG A 164 -2.68 9.20 6.88
N GLU A 165 -3.51 8.52 6.09
CA GLU A 165 -4.59 9.16 5.38
C GLU A 165 -5.79 9.42 6.28
N SER A 166 -6.51 10.50 5.98
CA SER A 166 -7.84 10.79 6.50
C SER A 166 -8.70 11.43 5.41
N LYS A 167 -10.01 11.28 5.53
CA LYS A 167 -10.92 11.93 4.59
C LYS A 167 -10.85 13.44 4.78
N ASN A 168 -10.75 14.16 3.67
CA ASN A 168 -10.87 15.60 3.70
C ASN A 168 -12.33 16.00 3.91
N GLU A 169 -12.60 16.89 4.86
CA GLU A 169 -13.97 17.32 5.21
C GLU A 169 -14.63 18.17 4.12
N SER A 170 -13.82 18.81 3.31
CA SER A 170 -14.30 19.75 2.27
C SER A 170 -14.43 19.12 0.88
N SER A 171 -13.84 17.95 0.64
CA SER A 171 -13.84 17.32 -0.68
C SER A 171 -13.72 15.79 -0.59
N ALA A 172 -14.67 15.11 -1.19
CA ALA A 172 -14.63 13.64 -1.31
C ALA A 172 -13.54 13.13 -2.29
N LEU A 173 -12.92 14.02 -3.06
CA LEU A 173 -11.88 13.70 -4.04
C LEU A 173 -10.46 13.91 -3.50
N VAL A 174 -10.35 14.39 -2.26
CA VAL A 174 -9.08 14.71 -1.60
C VAL A 174 -8.96 13.87 -0.34
N ILE A 175 -7.76 13.42 -0.06
CA ILE A 175 -7.39 12.82 1.23
C ILE A 175 -6.33 13.69 1.88
N ASP A 176 -6.43 13.86 3.17
CA ASP A 176 -5.41 14.55 3.97
C ASP A 176 -4.39 13.55 4.47
N LEU A 177 -3.12 13.94 4.46
CA LEU A 177 -2.03 13.14 4.97
C LEU A 177 -1.48 13.78 6.24
N THR A 178 -1.57 13.06 7.35
CA THR A 178 -1.11 13.52 8.66
C THR A 178 0.09 12.69 9.11
N PRO A 179 1.22 13.31 9.48
CA PRO A 179 2.35 12.56 10.00
C PRO A 179 2.01 11.94 11.36
N THR A 180 2.46 10.70 11.56
CA THR A 180 2.30 9.96 12.82
C THR A 180 3.38 8.89 12.94
N TYR A 181 3.45 8.25 14.11
CA TYR A 181 4.24 7.03 14.27
C TYR A 181 3.43 5.80 13.89
N PHE A 182 4.04 4.95 13.09
CA PHE A 182 3.53 3.62 12.80
C PHE A 182 4.38 2.57 13.51
N VAL A 183 3.71 1.58 14.07
CA VAL A 183 4.30 0.46 14.78
C VAL A 183 4.03 -0.81 13.98
N LYS A 184 5.06 -1.56 13.67
CA LYS A 184 4.91 -2.87 13.05
C LYS A 184 4.65 -3.91 14.15
N TYR A 185 3.38 -4.15 14.44
CA TYR A 185 2.90 -5.06 15.48
C TYR A 185 2.37 -6.36 14.86
N ASN A 186 2.89 -7.51 15.24
CA ASN A 186 2.57 -8.80 14.61
C ASN A 186 2.72 -8.74 13.07
N ASN A 187 3.77 -8.09 12.56
CA ASN A 187 4.03 -7.87 11.13
C ASN A 187 3.01 -6.97 10.38
N VAL A 188 2.10 -6.31 11.07
CA VAL A 188 1.15 -5.36 10.50
C VAL A 188 1.52 -3.94 10.93
N TRP A 189 1.55 -2.99 9.99
CA TRP A 189 1.75 -1.58 10.29
C TRP A 189 0.46 -0.96 10.81
N ILE A 190 0.51 -0.42 12.02
CA ILE A 190 -0.64 0.18 12.71
C ILE A 190 -0.20 1.55 13.26
N ASP A 191 -1.05 2.56 13.15
CA ASP A 191 -0.84 3.85 13.82
C ASP A 191 -0.77 3.59 15.34
N TYR A 192 0.25 4.13 16.01
CA TYR A 192 0.44 3.89 17.45
C TYR A 192 -0.77 4.31 18.28
N ARG A 193 -1.49 5.35 17.84
CA ARG A 193 -2.71 5.83 18.53
C ARG A 193 -3.83 4.79 18.48
N ASP A 194 -3.97 4.09 17.37
CA ASP A 194 -4.97 3.03 17.23
C ASP A 194 -4.63 1.81 18.11
N LEU A 195 -3.34 1.50 18.27
CA LEU A 195 -2.89 0.47 19.20
C LEU A 195 -3.22 0.84 20.66
N VAL A 196 -2.93 2.06 21.07
CA VAL A 196 -3.20 2.55 22.42
C VAL A 196 -4.71 2.52 22.75
N HIS A 197 -5.55 2.99 21.83
CA HIS A 197 -7.01 3.08 22.06
C HIS A 197 -7.72 1.73 22.04
N ASN A 198 -7.28 0.77 21.22
CA ASN A 198 -7.94 -0.54 21.12
C ASN A 198 -7.82 -1.36 22.42
N GLU A 199 -6.77 -1.18 23.20
CA GLU A 199 -6.60 -1.87 24.47
C GLU A 199 -7.36 -1.20 25.63
N GLU A 200 -7.60 0.13 25.57
CA GLU A 200 -8.43 0.83 26.55
C GLU A 200 -9.90 0.41 26.48
N GLY A 201 -10.41 0.04 25.29
CA GLY A 201 -11.77 -0.46 25.10
C GLY A 201 -12.00 -1.92 25.48
N SER A 202 -10.93 -2.65 25.84
CA SER A 202 -10.96 -4.10 26.17
C SER A 202 -10.84 -4.38 27.69
N ARG A 203 -10.86 -3.35 28.54
CA ARG A 203 -10.79 -3.46 30.01
C ARG A 203 -12.13 -3.23 30.70
#